data_5e3ac530bc838695cd2de702c8c47b64
#
_entry.id   5e3ac530bc838695cd2de702c8c47b64
#
_cell.length_a   1.000
_cell.length_b   1.000
_cell.length_c   1.000
_cell.angle_alpha   90.00
_cell.angle_beta   90.00
_cell.angle_gamma   90.00
#
_symmetry.space_group_name_H-M   'P 1'
#
loop_
_entity.id
_entity.type
_entity.pdbx_description
1 polymer ?
#
loop_
_entity_poly.entity_id
_entity_poly.type
_entity_poly.pdbx_seq_one_letter_code
_entity_poly.pdbx_strand_id
1 'polypeptide(L)'
;MKILNYLVIIFICINPSVKADSKKTLIDELQKGGKLIFIRHAYAPGGGDPDNFDINDCTTQRNLSDSGRVQSQKIGNFFKKNKISIGKVYSSEWCRCKETASI
;
A
#
# COMPACT_ATOMS: atom_id res chain seq x y z
N MET A 1 -63.52 -17.25 11.15
CA MET A 1 -62.13 -17.63 10.85
C MET A 1 -61.33 -16.38 10.50
N LYS A 2 -60.51 -15.89 11.40
CA LYS A 2 -59.68 -14.68 11.17
C LYS A 2 -58.35 -15.10 10.57
N ILE A 3 -58.11 -14.72 9.32
CA ILE A 3 -56.83 -14.92 8.64
C ILE A 3 -55.87 -13.80 9.10
N LEU A 4 -54.89 -14.16 9.92
CA LEU A 4 -53.87 -13.23 10.39
C LEU A 4 -52.78 -13.12 9.31
N ASN A 5 -52.78 -12.01 8.56
CA ASN A 5 -51.75 -11.69 7.59
C ASN A 5 -50.46 -11.31 8.35
N TYR A 6 -49.47 -12.20 8.35
CA TYR A 6 -48.10 -11.86 8.77
C TYR A 6 -47.39 -11.15 7.63
N LEU A 7 -47.24 -9.82 7.79
CA LEU A 7 -46.35 -9.03 6.91
C LEU A 7 -44.92 -9.30 7.33
N VAL A 8 -44.22 -10.14 6.59
CA VAL A 8 -42.76 -10.36 6.78
C VAL A 8 -42.02 -9.19 6.14
N ILE A 9 -41.59 -8.23 6.96
CA ILE A 9 -40.67 -7.16 6.53
C ILE A 9 -39.28 -7.74 6.47
N ILE A 10 -38.83 -8.04 5.26
CA ILE A 10 -37.41 -8.42 5.02
C ILE A 10 -36.60 -7.13 5.08
N PHE A 11 -35.90 -6.91 6.19
CA PHE A 11 -34.87 -5.87 6.31
C PHE A 11 -33.65 -6.29 5.50
N ILE A 12 -33.55 -5.80 4.26
CA ILE A 12 -32.33 -5.93 3.49
C ILE A 12 -31.34 -4.93 4.07
N CYS A 13 -30.45 -5.39 4.94
CA CYS A 13 -29.30 -4.61 5.38
C CYS A 13 -28.37 -4.43 4.17
N ILE A 14 -28.53 -3.34 3.45
CA ILE A 14 -27.55 -2.87 2.48
C ILE A 14 -26.38 -2.31 3.31
N ASN A 15 -25.35 -3.13 3.50
CA ASN A 15 -24.10 -2.65 4.11
C ASN A 15 -23.41 -1.73 3.11
N PRO A 16 -23.34 -0.41 3.34
CA PRO A 16 -22.55 0.47 2.51
C PRO A 16 -21.07 0.07 2.65
N SER A 17 -20.39 0.11 1.55
CA SER A 17 -19.03 -0.36 1.34
C SER A 17 -18.05 0.26 2.34
N VAL A 18 -17.76 -0.43 3.43
CA VAL A 18 -16.79 -0.04 4.48
C VAL A 18 -15.39 0.27 3.90
N LYS A 19 -15.04 -0.31 2.75
CA LYS A 19 -13.76 -0.09 2.07
C LYS A 19 -13.54 1.31 1.51
N ALA A 20 -14.57 1.96 0.99
CA ALA A 20 -14.43 3.30 0.39
C ALA A 20 -14.23 4.36 1.48
N ASP A 21 -14.89 4.21 2.61
CA ASP A 21 -14.83 5.12 3.75
C ASP A 21 -13.46 5.06 4.44
N SER A 22 -12.89 3.85 4.63
CA SER A 22 -11.57 3.68 5.24
C SER A 22 -10.44 4.27 4.39
N LYS A 23 -10.51 4.16 3.06
CA LYS A 23 -9.53 4.75 2.14
C LYS A 23 -9.57 6.28 2.18
N LYS A 24 -10.76 6.88 2.18
CA LYS A 24 -10.92 8.33 2.30
C LYS A 24 -10.35 8.83 3.62
N THR A 25 -10.68 8.19 4.73
CA THR A 25 -10.16 8.53 6.06
C THR A 25 -8.64 8.47 6.10
N LEU A 26 -8.01 7.44 5.51
CA LEU A 26 -6.55 7.34 5.43
C LEU A 26 -5.94 8.51 4.65
N ILE A 27 -6.49 8.87 3.49
CA ILE A 27 -6.00 9.99 2.69
C ILE A 27 -6.12 11.29 3.49
N ASP A 28 -7.27 11.55 4.10
CA ASP A 28 -7.51 12.74 4.92
C ASP A 28 -6.48 12.85 6.06
N GLU A 29 -6.18 11.72 6.72
CA GLU A 29 -5.18 11.67 7.79
C GLU A 29 -3.75 11.92 7.28
N LEU A 30 -3.38 11.37 6.14
CA LEU A 30 -2.07 11.57 5.55
C LEU A 30 -1.87 13.02 5.05
N GLN A 31 -2.92 13.65 4.53
CA GLN A 31 -2.87 15.05 4.11
C GLN A 31 -2.63 16.03 5.26
N LYS A 32 -3.04 15.68 6.48
CA LYS A 32 -2.76 16.49 7.68
C LYS A 32 -1.28 16.57 8.03
N GLY A 33 -0.45 15.66 7.54
CA GLY A 33 0.97 15.60 7.85
C GLY A 33 1.26 15.15 9.29
N GLY A 34 2.52 15.33 9.73
CA GLY A 34 2.97 14.99 11.07
C GLY A 34 2.98 13.49 11.39
N LYS A 35 3.06 12.64 10.38
CA LYS A 35 3.03 11.18 10.52
C LYS A 35 4.27 10.54 9.91
N LEU A 36 4.63 9.38 10.44
CA LEU A 36 5.61 8.49 9.84
C LEU A 36 4.88 7.43 9.03
N ILE A 37 5.34 7.22 7.81
CA ILE A 37 4.80 6.22 6.90
C ILE A 37 5.87 5.15 6.70
N PHE A 38 5.58 3.91 7.08
CA PHE A 38 6.47 2.78 6.87
C PHE A 38 5.96 1.95 5.69
N ILE A 39 6.82 1.77 4.69
CA ILE A 39 6.50 0.99 3.50
C ILE A 39 7.55 -0.11 3.36
N ARG A 40 7.10 -1.36 3.17
CA ARG A 40 7.97 -2.43 2.75
C ARG A 40 8.40 -2.16 1.30
N HIS A 41 9.63 -2.59 0.94
CA HIS A 41 10.07 -2.54 -0.45
C HIS A 41 9.05 -3.20 -1.39
N ALA A 42 8.98 -2.73 -2.63
CA ALA A 42 8.12 -3.28 -3.66
C ALA A 42 8.51 -4.73 -4.01
N TYR A 43 7.76 -5.35 -4.89
CA TYR A 43 7.92 -6.77 -5.20
C TYR A 43 9.32 -7.10 -5.73
N ALA A 44 10.02 -7.92 -4.95
CA ALA A 44 11.32 -8.49 -5.27
C ALA A 44 11.19 -10.01 -5.17
N PRO A 45 11.17 -10.77 -6.29
CA PRO A 45 10.96 -12.21 -6.29
C PRO A 45 12.10 -12.95 -5.61
N GLY A 46 11.81 -14.17 -5.14
CA GLY A 46 12.78 -15.05 -4.48
C GLY A 46 12.60 -15.16 -2.96
N GLY A 47 13.22 -16.15 -2.36
CA GLY A 47 13.10 -16.49 -0.95
C GLY A 47 14.06 -15.75 -0.02
N GLY A 48 15.03 -15.02 -0.56
CA GLY A 48 16.07 -14.33 0.21
C GLY A 48 17.18 -13.82 -0.70
N ASP A 49 18.18 -13.22 -0.11
CA ASP A 49 19.41 -12.85 -0.80
C ASP A 49 20.39 -14.04 -0.84
N PRO A 50 21.27 -14.14 -1.85
CA PRO A 50 22.33 -15.17 -1.87
C PRO A 50 23.24 -15.06 -0.65
N ASP A 51 23.86 -16.17 -0.22
CA ASP A 51 24.75 -16.19 0.95
C ASP A 51 25.99 -15.29 0.75
N ASN A 52 26.38 -15.04 -0.49
CA ASN A 52 27.51 -14.20 -0.86
C ASN A 52 27.10 -12.78 -1.26
N PHE A 53 25.96 -12.28 -0.81
CA PHE A 53 25.55 -10.91 -1.12
C PHE A 53 26.55 -9.88 -0.58
N ASP A 54 26.71 -8.80 -1.32
CA ASP A 54 27.38 -7.58 -0.88
C ASP A 54 26.37 -6.43 -0.88
N ILE A 55 26.26 -5.74 0.26
CA ILE A 55 25.32 -4.63 0.41
C ILE A 55 25.63 -3.46 -0.53
N ASN A 56 26.88 -3.35 -0.97
CA ASN A 56 27.35 -2.31 -1.89
C ASN A 56 27.27 -2.72 -3.37
N ASP A 57 26.98 -3.98 -3.66
CA ASP A 57 26.87 -4.50 -5.01
C ASP A 57 25.47 -5.06 -5.28
N CYS A 58 24.62 -4.27 -5.95
CA CYS A 58 23.25 -4.66 -6.28
C CYS A 58 23.16 -5.93 -7.12
N THR A 59 24.18 -6.27 -7.89
CA THR A 59 24.16 -7.48 -8.75
C THR A 59 24.18 -8.76 -7.94
N THR A 60 24.62 -8.70 -6.68
CA THR A 60 24.65 -9.82 -5.75
C THR A 60 23.39 -9.94 -4.89
N GLN A 61 22.45 -9.04 -5.06
CA GLN A 61 21.25 -8.95 -4.20
C GLN A 61 19.98 -9.41 -4.91
N ARG A 62 18.99 -9.78 -4.11
CA ARG A 62 17.62 -9.95 -4.59
C ARG A 62 17.00 -8.57 -4.86
N ASN A 63 16.77 -8.25 -6.11
CA ASN A 63 16.32 -6.94 -6.56
C ASN A 63 14.83 -6.91 -6.95
N LEU A 64 14.30 -5.71 -7.18
CA LEU A 64 12.95 -5.54 -7.69
C LEU A 64 12.81 -6.19 -9.07
N SER A 65 11.63 -6.75 -9.32
CA SER A 65 11.20 -7.10 -10.67
C SER A 65 10.61 -5.87 -11.38
N ASP A 66 10.34 -5.98 -12.68
CA ASP A 66 9.64 -4.93 -13.42
C ASP A 66 8.26 -4.65 -12.83
N SER A 67 7.54 -5.68 -12.38
CA SER A 67 6.27 -5.49 -11.67
C SER A 67 6.45 -4.78 -10.33
N GLY A 68 7.57 -4.99 -9.63
CA GLY A 68 7.92 -4.25 -8.43
C GLY A 68 8.17 -2.77 -8.70
N ARG A 69 8.87 -2.44 -9.79
CA ARG A 69 9.07 -1.04 -10.23
C ARG A 69 7.76 -0.36 -10.55
N VAL A 70 6.87 -1.05 -11.27
CA VAL A 70 5.50 -0.53 -11.54
C VAL A 70 4.72 -0.34 -10.23
N GLN A 71 4.86 -1.23 -9.27
CA GLN A 71 4.24 -1.09 -7.94
C GLN A 71 4.75 0.17 -7.22
N SER A 72 6.07 0.42 -7.23
CA SER A 72 6.67 1.63 -6.65
C SER A 72 6.12 2.91 -7.30
N GLN A 73 6.04 2.95 -8.63
CA GLN A 73 5.45 4.07 -9.37
C GLN A 73 3.98 4.32 -8.98
N LYS A 74 3.20 3.25 -8.80
CA LYS A 74 1.80 3.37 -8.35
C LYS A 74 1.70 3.98 -6.95
N ILE A 75 2.62 3.62 -6.04
CA ILE A 75 2.69 4.20 -4.70
C ILE A 75 3.02 5.69 -4.78
N GLY A 76 4.06 6.07 -5.51
CA GLY A 76 4.44 7.47 -5.70
C GLY A 76 3.30 8.29 -6.34
N ASN A 77 2.67 7.75 -7.38
CA ASN A 77 1.52 8.38 -8.01
C ASN A 77 0.31 8.53 -7.08
N PHE A 78 0.11 7.57 -6.16
CA PHE A 78 -0.94 7.69 -5.15
C PHE A 78 -0.73 8.90 -4.24
N PHE A 79 0.50 9.11 -3.74
CA PHE A 79 0.83 10.29 -2.93
C PHE A 79 0.62 11.59 -3.72
N LYS A 80 1.15 11.64 -4.93
CA LYS A 80 1.04 12.82 -5.80
C LYS A 80 -0.41 13.15 -6.14
N LYS A 81 -1.19 12.16 -6.59
CA LYS A 81 -2.60 12.33 -6.96
C LYS A 81 -3.47 12.82 -5.81
N ASN A 82 -3.19 12.33 -4.61
CA ASN A 82 -3.94 12.70 -3.41
C ASN A 82 -3.34 13.90 -2.67
N LYS A 83 -2.37 14.60 -3.26
CA LYS A 83 -1.74 15.79 -2.67
C LYS A 83 -1.21 15.56 -1.26
N ILE A 84 -0.65 14.37 -1.01
CA ILE A 84 -0.01 14.02 0.25
C ILE A 84 1.44 14.50 0.17
N SER A 85 1.78 15.48 1.01
CA SER A 85 3.15 16.02 1.05
C SER A 85 4.08 15.05 1.77
N ILE A 86 5.18 14.70 1.10
CA ILE A 86 6.25 13.88 1.65
C ILE A 86 7.44 14.79 1.96
N GLY A 87 7.85 14.83 3.21
CA GLY A 87 9.00 15.61 3.65
C GLY A 87 10.31 14.90 3.38
N LYS A 88 10.77 14.08 4.33
CA LYS A 88 12.00 13.31 4.21
C LYS A 88 11.70 11.85 3.93
N VAL A 89 12.50 11.24 3.06
CA VAL A 89 12.43 9.82 2.75
C VAL A 89 13.71 9.16 3.25
N TYR A 90 13.56 8.07 3.98
CA TYR A 90 14.66 7.23 4.44
C TYR A 90 14.47 5.83 3.89
N SER A 91 15.53 5.17 3.53
CA SER A 91 15.50 3.76 3.15
C SER A 91 16.61 2.99 3.84
N SER A 92 16.44 1.69 3.99
CA SER A 92 17.57 0.82 4.32
C SER A 92 18.54 0.74 3.14
N GLU A 93 19.75 0.21 3.38
CA GLU A 93 20.81 0.17 2.38
C GLU A 93 20.63 -0.87 1.27
N TRP A 94 19.68 -1.78 1.42
CA TRP A 94 19.36 -2.76 0.37
C TRP A 94 18.93 -2.09 -0.93
N CYS A 95 19.47 -2.55 -2.04
CA CYS A 95 19.20 -1.94 -3.35
C CYS A 95 17.70 -1.90 -3.69
N ARG A 96 16.95 -2.97 -3.39
CA ARG A 96 15.48 -2.99 -3.57
C ARG A 96 14.76 -1.93 -2.75
N CYS A 97 15.27 -1.59 -1.56
CA CYS A 97 14.67 -0.55 -0.71
C CYS A 97 14.97 0.85 -1.25
N LYS A 98 16.23 1.11 -1.63
CA LYS A 98 16.64 2.37 -2.26
C LYS A 98 15.88 2.60 -3.56
N GLU A 99 15.76 1.58 -4.40
CA GLU A 99 15.05 1.66 -5.67
C GLU A 99 13.54 1.92 -5.44
N THR A 100 12.91 1.23 -4.48
CA THR A 100 11.50 1.50 -4.12
C THR A 100 11.29 2.95 -3.69
N ALA A 101 12.22 3.53 -2.95
CA ALA A 101 12.11 4.88 -2.43
C ALA A 101 12.42 5.96 -3.49
N SER A 102 13.14 5.65 -4.56
CA SER A 102 13.60 6.59 -5.59
C SER A 102 12.68 6.69 -6.80
N ILE A 103 11.84 5.70 -7.04
CA ILE A 103 10.84 5.68 -8.12
C ILE A 103 9.61 6.48 -7.71
#